data_db154395a192ea29a34a5263133dcf33
#
_entry.id   db154395a192ea29a34a5263133dcf33
#
_cell.length_a   1.000
_cell.length_b   1.000
_cell.length_c   1.000
_cell.angle_alpha   90.00
_cell.angle_beta   90.00
_cell.angle_gamma   90.00
#
_symmetry.space_group_name_H-M   'P 1'
#
loop_
_entity.id
_entity.type
_entity.pdbx_description
1 polymer ?
#
loop_
_entity_poly.entity_id
_entity_poly.type
_entity_poly.pdbx_seq_one_letter_code
_entity_poly.pdbx_strand_id
1 'polypeptide(L)'
;MSPAMTPFHTLARRMGRFVGEVRGSAAVELVISLPLLLWALAATVVFFDGYKARYQTEMAAQTVADIMSRETDMFTAAYVEGLNGVFDFLADSRYPTRIRVSSVIWDSANNRNRLQWSYGTRGLQPLPATTFELMQSGDLDTLAAL
;
A
#
# COMPACT_ATOMS: atom_id res chain seq x y z
N MET A 1 -54.54 52.57 24.92
CA MET A 1 -54.44 51.45 23.93
C MET A 1 -52.94 51.22 23.72
N SER A 2 -52.39 50.21 24.42
CA SER A 2 -50.96 49.81 24.24
C SER A 2 -50.86 48.80 23.12
N PRO A 3 -49.95 48.97 22.15
CA PRO A 3 -49.74 47.97 21.13
C PRO A 3 -48.98 46.78 21.71
N ALA A 4 -49.60 45.62 21.65
CA ALA A 4 -48.97 44.35 22.00
C ALA A 4 -47.78 44.10 21.05
N MET A 5 -46.55 44.19 21.59
CA MET A 5 -45.34 43.83 20.87
C MET A 5 -45.35 42.32 20.60
N THR A 6 -45.48 41.94 19.35
CA THR A 6 -45.53 40.55 18.91
C THR A 6 -44.20 39.83 19.23
N PRO A 7 -44.23 38.61 19.74
CA PRO A 7 -43.04 37.86 20.18
C PRO A 7 -42.02 37.55 19.05
N PHE A 8 -42.42 37.71 17.80
CA PHE A 8 -41.56 37.52 16.63
C PHE A 8 -40.41 38.53 16.51
N HIS A 9 -40.60 39.77 16.93
CA HIS A 9 -39.54 40.81 16.89
C HIS A 9 -38.43 40.57 17.91
N THR A 10 -38.73 39.95 19.02
CA THR A 10 -37.73 39.57 20.05
C THR A 10 -36.89 38.38 19.64
N LEU A 11 -37.46 37.41 18.91
CA LEU A 11 -36.73 36.28 18.38
C LEU A 11 -35.76 36.68 17.27
N ALA A 12 -36.22 37.47 16.31
CA ALA A 12 -35.38 37.98 15.21
C ALA A 12 -34.21 38.82 15.73
N ARG A 13 -34.42 39.62 16.76
CA ARG A 13 -33.37 40.46 17.39
C ARG A 13 -32.36 39.62 18.17
N ARG A 14 -32.77 38.50 18.77
CA ARG A 14 -31.87 37.54 19.43
C ARG A 14 -31.03 36.75 18.42
N MET A 15 -31.63 36.30 17.32
CA MET A 15 -30.90 35.62 16.24
C MET A 15 -29.88 36.54 15.55
N GLY A 16 -30.23 37.82 15.30
CA GLY A 16 -29.29 38.81 14.75
C GLY A 16 -28.09 39.09 15.66
N ARG A 17 -28.29 39.00 16.98
CA ARG A 17 -27.20 39.17 17.95
C ARG A 17 -26.27 37.94 18.00
N PHE A 18 -26.79 36.74 17.79
CA PHE A 18 -26.01 35.48 17.69
C PHE A 18 -25.12 35.47 16.45
N VAL A 19 -25.60 35.97 15.32
CA VAL A 19 -24.84 36.03 14.06
C VAL A 19 -23.74 37.11 14.09
N GLY A 20 -23.87 38.13 14.95
CA GLY A 20 -22.88 39.21 15.10
C GLY A 20 -21.82 39.00 16.19
N GLU A 21 -21.91 37.93 16.93
CA GLU A 21 -20.99 37.66 18.04
C GLU A 21 -19.76 36.87 17.54
N VAL A 22 -18.71 37.59 17.20
CA VAL A 22 -17.43 37.07 16.67
C VAL A 22 -16.78 36.01 17.58
N ARG A 23 -17.12 36.00 18.87
CA ARG A 23 -16.65 35.00 19.83
C ARG A 23 -17.28 33.60 19.64
N GLY A 24 -18.50 33.51 19.09
CA GLY A 24 -19.14 32.27 18.75
C GLY A 24 -18.64 31.67 17.45
N SER A 25 -18.13 32.49 16.54
CA SER A 25 -17.63 32.07 15.23
C SER A 25 -16.42 31.13 15.35
N ALA A 26 -15.46 31.47 16.21
CA ALA A 26 -14.26 30.64 16.41
C ALA A 26 -14.57 29.24 17.01
N ALA A 27 -15.56 29.15 17.89
CA ALA A 27 -15.98 27.86 18.48
C ALA A 27 -16.68 26.98 17.44
N VAL A 28 -17.51 27.55 16.58
CA VAL A 28 -18.18 26.83 15.49
C VAL A 28 -17.16 26.35 14.44
N GLU A 29 -16.23 27.22 14.09
CA GLU A 29 -15.13 26.90 13.17
C GLU A 29 -14.27 25.74 13.70
N LEU A 30 -13.92 25.75 15.00
CA LEU A 30 -13.17 24.69 15.65
C LEU A 30 -13.94 23.36 15.64
N VAL A 31 -15.25 23.38 15.92
CA VAL A 31 -16.09 22.17 15.93
C VAL A 31 -16.18 21.52 14.55
N ILE A 32 -16.15 22.31 13.49
CA ILE A 32 -16.20 21.81 12.10
C ILE A 32 -14.82 21.39 11.62
N SER A 33 -13.78 22.18 11.92
CA SER A 33 -12.43 21.91 11.42
C SER A 33 -11.72 20.78 12.17
N LEU A 34 -11.99 20.58 13.45
CA LEU A 34 -11.33 19.57 14.26
C LEU A 34 -11.58 18.13 13.78
N PRO A 35 -12.82 17.69 13.46
CA PRO A 35 -13.04 16.37 12.87
C PRO A 35 -12.33 16.18 11.52
N LEU A 36 -12.30 17.23 10.69
CA LEU A 36 -11.61 17.21 9.40
C LEU A 36 -10.10 17.05 9.57
N LEU A 37 -9.50 17.77 10.51
CA LEU A 37 -8.08 17.67 10.84
C LEU A 37 -7.73 16.29 11.40
N LEU A 38 -8.54 15.75 12.31
CA LEU A 38 -8.33 14.42 12.86
C LEU A 38 -8.43 13.35 11.77
N TRP A 39 -9.39 13.48 10.86
CA TRP A 39 -9.52 12.56 9.72
C TRP A 39 -8.31 12.64 8.78
N ALA A 40 -7.86 13.83 8.44
CA ALA A 40 -6.67 14.05 7.63
C ALA A 40 -5.41 13.48 8.29
N LEU A 41 -5.28 13.66 9.62
CA LEU A 41 -4.19 13.07 10.39
C LEU A 41 -4.24 11.53 10.35
N ALA A 42 -5.41 10.95 10.61
CA ALA A 42 -5.60 9.50 10.55
C ALA A 42 -5.28 8.94 9.15
N ALA A 43 -5.75 9.60 8.09
CA ALA A 43 -5.42 9.25 6.71
C ALA A 43 -3.90 9.27 6.47
N THR A 44 -3.20 10.31 6.94
CA THR A 44 -1.75 10.43 6.81
C THR A 44 -1.02 9.27 7.48
N VAL A 45 -1.43 8.86 8.67
CA VAL A 45 -0.83 7.72 9.39
C VAL A 45 -1.03 6.41 8.60
N VAL A 46 -2.24 6.16 8.10
CA VAL A 46 -2.54 4.95 7.31
C VAL A 46 -1.72 4.91 6.02
N PHE A 47 -1.59 6.04 5.31
CA PHE A 47 -0.74 6.12 4.14
C PHE A 47 0.73 5.87 4.46
N PHE A 48 1.22 6.45 5.54
CA PHE A 48 2.61 6.27 5.97
C PHE A 48 2.90 4.78 6.29
N ASP A 49 2.01 4.11 7.00
CA ASP A 49 2.15 2.68 7.31
C ASP A 49 2.14 1.83 6.03
N GLY A 50 1.29 2.16 5.06
CA GLY A 50 1.27 1.48 3.77
C GLY A 50 2.57 1.65 2.97
N TYR A 51 3.11 2.85 2.92
CA TYR A 51 4.40 3.12 2.26
C TYR A 51 5.56 2.42 2.97
N LYS A 52 5.57 2.45 4.30
CA LYS A 52 6.58 1.76 5.11
C LYS A 52 6.58 0.26 4.82
N ALA A 53 5.41 -0.39 4.85
CA ALA A 53 5.28 -1.81 4.58
C ALA A 53 5.76 -2.18 3.16
N ARG A 54 5.40 -1.38 2.17
CA ARG A 54 5.88 -1.56 0.79
C ARG A 54 7.40 -1.46 0.70
N TYR A 55 7.98 -0.41 1.27
CA TYR A 55 9.43 -0.19 1.26
C TYR A 55 10.18 -1.33 1.94
N GLN A 56 9.71 -1.79 3.10
CA GLN A 56 10.29 -2.94 3.81
C GLN A 56 10.25 -4.21 2.97
N THR A 57 9.13 -4.47 2.29
CA THR A 57 8.98 -5.61 1.38
C THR A 57 9.96 -5.54 0.20
N GLU A 58 10.10 -4.38 -0.43
CA GLU A 58 11.05 -4.16 -1.52
C GLU A 58 12.51 -4.36 -1.06
N MET A 59 12.89 -3.82 0.09
CA MET A 59 14.21 -4.01 0.68
C MET A 59 14.50 -5.47 1.04
N ALA A 60 13.52 -6.16 1.61
CA ALA A 60 13.62 -7.58 1.92
C ALA A 60 13.82 -8.42 0.65
N ALA A 61 13.07 -8.13 -0.41
CA ALA A 61 13.21 -8.81 -1.70
C ALA A 61 14.59 -8.60 -2.33
N GLN A 62 15.11 -7.36 -2.30
CA GLN A 62 16.46 -7.05 -2.80
C GLN A 62 17.53 -7.76 -2.00
N THR A 63 17.41 -7.80 -0.67
CA THR A 63 18.37 -8.49 0.20
C THR A 63 18.40 -10.00 -0.07
N VAL A 64 17.23 -10.63 -0.19
CA VAL A 64 17.15 -12.05 -0.51
C VAL A 64 17.71 -12.33 -1.91
N ALA A 65 17.42 -11.48 -2.89
CA ALA A 65 17.97 -11.61 -4.23
C ALA A 65 19.52 -11.46 -4.25
N ASP A 66 20.06 -10.52 -3.47
CA ASP A 66 21.52 -10.34 -3.33
C ASP A 66 22.19 -11.56 -2.67
N ILE A 67 21.59 -12.10 -1.61
CA ILE A 67 22.07 -13.33 -0.97
C ILE A 67 22.14 -14.46 -2.01
N MET A 68 21.06 -14.67 -2.77
CA MET A 68 21.01 -15.72 -3.79
C MET A 68 22.00 -15.48 -4.93
N SER A 69 22.21 -14.23 -5.34
CA SER A 69 23.14 -13.92 -6.45
C SER A 69 24.59 -14.23 -6.12
N ARG A 70 24.93 -14.26 -4.82
CA ARG A 70 26.29 -14.56 -4.33
C ARG A 70 26.50 -16.03 -4.00
N GLU A 71 25.45 -16.82 -3.99
CA GLU A 71 25.54 -18.25 -3.74
C GLU A 71 26.16 -18.97 -4.95
N THR A 72 27.16 -19.76 -4.70
CA THR A 72 27.87 -20.52 -5.71
C THR A 72 27.45 -21.98 -5.77
N ASP A 73 26.78 -22.46 -4.71
CA ASP A 73 26.27 -23.81 -4.63
C ASP A 73 24.89 -23.96 -5.31
N MET A 74 24.51 -25.22 -5.55
CA MET A 74 23.21 -25.52 -6.16
C MET A 74 22.06 -25.13 -5.20
N PHE A 75 21.11 -24.38 -5.71
CA PHE A 75 19.89 -24.02 -4.95
C PHE A 75 19.03 -25.25 -4.70
N THR A 76 18.82 -25.56 -3.42
CA THR A 76 17.86 -26.59 -3.03
C THR A 76 16.53 -25.94 -2.62
N ALA A 77 15.43 -26.69 -2.73
CA ALA A 77 14.12 -26.22 -2.26
C ALA A 77 14.17 -25.83 -0.78
N ALA A 78 14.88 -26.60 0.05
CA ALA A 78 15.04 -26.30 1.48
C ALA A 78 15.77 -24.97 1.73
N TYR A 79 16.75 -24.63 0.90
CA TYR A 79 17.46 -23.37 0.98
C TYR A 79 16.53 -22.20 0.68
N VAL A 80 15.75 -22.29 -0.42
CA VAL A 80 14.80 -21.23 -0.79
C VAL A 80 13.67 -21.06 0.23
N GLU A 81 13.20 -22.17 0.82
CA GLU A 81 12.24 -22.10 1.95
C GLU A 81 12.84 -21.41 3.19
N GLY A 82 14.13 -21.66 3.49
CA GLY A 82 14.86 -20.95 4.54
C GLY A 82 14.96 -19.44 4.29
N LEU A 83 15.24 -19.05 3.05
CA LEU A 83 15.27 -17.64 2.64
C LEU A 83 13.91 -16.94 2.78
N ASN A 84 12.80 -17.69 2.62
CA ASN A 84 11.49 -17.12 2.90
C ASN A 84 11.33 -16.72 4.38
N GLY A 85 11.94 -17.45 5.31
CA GLY A 85 11.98 -17.07 6.73
C GLY A 85 12.76 -15.78 6.95
N VAL A 86 13.90 -15.61 6.25
CA VAL A 86 14.67 -14.37 6.27
C VAL A 86 13.85 -13.20 5.70
N PHE A 87 13.13 -13.44 4.61
CA PHE A 87 12.24 -12.46 4.02
C PHE A 87 11.13 -12.03 4.99
N ASP A 88 10.45 -12.97 5.65
CA ASP A 88 9.42 -12.67 6.65
C ASP A 88 9.95 -11.77 7.77
N PHE A 89 11.18 -12.06 8.24
CA PHE A 89 11.84 -11.27 9.28
C PHE A 89 12.19 -9.85 8.81
N LEU A 90 12.77 -9.72 7.61
CA LEU A 90 13.19 -8.42 7.07
C LEU A 90 12.00 -7.53 6.66
N ALA A 91 10.93 -8.14 6.13
CA ALA A 91 9.71 -7.44 5.75
C ALA A 91 8.84 -7.05 6.96
N ASP A 92 9.25 -7.42 8.19
CA ASP A 92 8.45 -7.22 9.42
C ASP A 92 7.00 -7.72 9.22
N SER A 93 6.90 -8.88 8.56
CA SER A 93 5.61 -9.41 8.15
C SER A 93 4.87 -10.03 9.33
N ARG A 94 3.66 -9.54 9.59
CA ARG A 94 2.77 -10.08 10.63
C ARG A 94 2.23 -11.47 10.30
N TYR A 95 2.20 -11.82 9.00
CA TYR A 95 1.69 -13.09 8.49
C TYR A 95 2.75 -13.78 7.62
N PRO A 96 2.77 -15.12 7.57
CA PRO A 96 3.68 -15.85 6.69
C PRO A 96 3.52 -15.42 5.25
N THR A 97 4.60 -14.91 4.65
CA THR A 97 4.62 -14.52 3.23
C THR A 97 4.98 -15.71 2.35
N ARG A 98 4.82 -15.53 1.06
CA ARG A 98 5.30 -16.46 0.02
C ARG A 98 6.15 -15.68 -0.95
N ILE A 99 7.32 -16.21 -1.26
CA ILE A 99 8.20 -15.62 -2.26
C ILE A 99 8.29 -16.53 -3.48
N ARG A 100 8.44 -15.92 -4.63
CA ARG A 100 8.76 -16.61 -5.87
C ARG A 100 10.11 -16.12 -6.35
N VAL A 101 11.01 -17.06 -6.52
CA VAL A 101 12.34 -16.79 -7.06
C VAL A 101 12.39 -17.31 -8.48
N SER A 102 12.86 -16.49 -9.38
CA SER A 102 12.97 -16.85 -10.81
C SER A 102 14.32 -16.41 -11.34
N SER A 103 15.03 -17.31 -12.00
CA SER A 103 16.27 -17.00 -12.69
C SER A 103 15.99 -16.69 -14.14
N VAL A 104 16.49 -15.56 -14.59
CA VAL A 104 16.32 -15.09 -15.96
C VAL A 104 17.71 -14.92 -16.57
N ILE A 105 17.88 -15.45 -17.78
CA ILE A 105 19.12 -15.34 -18.55
C ILE A 105 18.85 -14.64 -19.88
N TRP A 106 19.87 -13.95 -20.39
CA TRP A 106 19.82 -13.37 -21.71
C TRP A 106 20.10 -14.43 -22.79
N ASP A 107 19.17 -14.62 -23.72
CA ASP A 107 19.32 -15.45 -24.90
C ASP A 107 19.77 -14.58 -26.08
N SER A 108 21.06 -14.63 -26.38
CA SER A 108 21.66 -13.84 -27.46
C SER A 108 21.21 -14.28 -28.87
N ALA A 109 20.78 -15.53 -29.02
CA ALA A 109 20.32 -16.05 -30.31
C ALA A 109 18.95 -15.47 -30.71
N ASN A 110 18.10 -15.28 -29.73
CA ASN A 110 16.74 -14.73 -29.92
C ASN A 110 16.59 -13.27 -29.47
N ASN A 111 17.67 -12.64 -29.00
CA ASN A 111 17.70 -11.26 -28.51
C ASN A 111 16.61 -10.97 -27.49
N ARG A 112 16.39 -11.87 -26.53
CA ARG A 112 15.36 -11.78 -25.50
C ARG A 112 15.79 -12.40 -24.18
N ASN A 113 15.14 -12.01 -23.10
CA ASN A 113 15.27 -12.69 -21.82
C ASN A 113 14.53 -14.04 -21.87
N ARG A 114 15.08 -15.05 -21.22
CA ARG A 114 14.49 -16.37 -21.07
C ARG A 114 14.45 -16.77 -19.61
N LEU A 115 13.30 -17.27 -19.15
CA LEU A 115 13.18 -17.89 -17.85
C LEU A 115 13.97 -19.21 -17.83
N GLN A 116 14.96 -19.29 -16.95
CA GLN A 116 15.77 -20.50 -16.78
C GLN A 116 15.08 -21.47 -15.83
N TRP A 117 14.67 -20.99 -14.68
CA TRP A 117 13.90 -21.75 -13.70
C TRP A 117 13.10 -20.78 -12.81
N SER A 118 12.09 -21.33 -12.14
CA SER A 118 11.31 -20.61 -11.14
C SER A 118 10.92 -21.57 -10.01
N TYR A 119 10.91 -21.06 -8.79
CA TYR A 119 10.45 -21.78 -7.60
C TYR A 119 9.62 -20.88 -6.72
N GLY A 120 8.49 -21.37 -6.22
CA GLY A 120 7.63 -20.68 -5.27
C GLY A 120 7.62 -21.40 -3.92
N THR A 121 7.78 -20.63 -2.85
CA THR A 121 7.76 -21.16 -1.48
C THR A 121 6.35 -21.40 -0.98
N ARG A 122 6.20 -22.27 0.02
CA ARG A 122 4.92 -22.52 0.72
C ARG A 122 3.78 -22.83 -0.23
N GLY A 123 4.04 -23.64 -1.25
CA GLY A 123 3.04 -24.06 -2.21
C GLY A 123 2.64 -23.00 -3.26
N LEU A 124 3.37 -21.91 -3.35
CA LEU A 124 3.21 -20.95 -4.44
C LEU A 124 3.68 -21.60 -5.75
N GLN A 125 2.86 -21.53 -6.79
CA GLN A 125 3.21 -22.08 -8.08
C GLN A 125 4.42 -21.37 -8.70
N PRO A 126 5.37 -22.09 -9.32
CA PRO A 126 6.44 -21.47 -10.10
C PRO A 126 5.87 -20.59 -11.23
N LEU A 127 6.66 -19.64 -11.70
CA LEU A 127 6.28 -18.83 -12.85
C LEU A 127 6.34 -19.68 -14.13
N PRO A 128 5.24 -19.85 -14.86
CA PRO A 128 5.26 -20.53 -16.15
C PRO A 128 6.06 -19.71 -17.19
N ALA A 129 6.77 -20.37 -18.08
CA ALA A 129 7.52 -19.69 -19.14
C ALA A 129 6.62 -18.85 -20.06
N THR A 130 5.40 -19.33 -20.33
CA THR A 130 4.40 -18.60 -21.11
C THR A 130 3.99 -17.30 -20.45
N THR A 131 3.75 -17.30 -19.14
CA THR A 131 3.41 -16.07 -18.39
C THR A 131 4.60 -15.09 -18.39
N PHE A 132 5.84 -15.61 -18.28
CA PHE A 132 7.03 -14.77 -18.36
C PHE A 132 7.17 -14.11 -19.75
N GLU A 133 6.91 -14.82 -20.83
CA GLU A 133 6.92 -14.29 -22.20
C GLU A 133 5.86 -13.20 -22.39
N LEU A 134 4.66 -13.38 -21.85
CA LEU A 134 3.59 -12.36 -21.86
C LEU A 134 3.99 -11.09 -21.09
N MET A 135 4.62 -11.25 -19.93
CA MET A 135 5.14 -10.10 -19.16
C MET A 135 6.19 -9.32 -19.96
N GLN A 136 7.03 -10.00 -20.72
CA GLN A 136 8.07 -9.38 -21.53
C GLN A 136 7.50 -8.69 -22.78
N SER A 137 6.44 -9.23 -23.37
CA SER A 137 5.76 -8.63 -24.53
C SER A 137 4.94 -7.38 -24.18
N GLY A 138 4.65 -7.17 -22.89
CA GLY A 138 3.81 -6.07 -22.42
C GLY A 138 2.30 -6.27 -22.72
N ASP A 139 1.91 -7.49 -23.06
CA ASP A 139 0.50 -7.85 -23.31
C ASP A 139 -0.24 -8.00 -21.97
N LEU A 140 -0.66 -6.86 -21.43
CA LEU A 140 -1.36 -6.77 -20.15
C LEU A 140 -2.77 -7.34 -20.20
N ASP A 141 -3.41 -7.34 -21.36
CA ASP A 141 -4.78 -7.85 -21.52
C ASP A 141 -4.82 -9.38 -21.37
N THR A 142 -3.85 -10.05 -21.95
CA THR A 142 -3.70 -11.52 -21.80
C THR A 142 -3.26 -11.90 -20.38
N LEU A 143 -2.43 -11.08 -19.72
CA LEU A 143 -2.01 -11.31 -18.33
C LEU A 143 -3.17 -11.14 -17.34
N ALA A 144 -4.11 -10.23 -17.60
CA ALA A 144 -5.26 -10.00 -16.74
C ALA A 144 -6.30 -11.15 -16.81
N ALA A 145 -6.22 -12.01 -17.83
CA ALA A 145 -7.11 -13.14 -18.04
C ALA A 145 -6.60 -14.47 -17.41
N LEU A 146 -5.38 -14.49 -16.83
CA LEU A 146 -4.75 -15.63 -16.16
C LEU A 146 -4.94 -15.59 -14.64
#